data_453608d9ece9b37f47c392831f24b07a
#
_entry.id   453608d9ece9b37f47c392831f24b07a
#
_cell.length_a   1.000
_cell.length_b   1.000
_cell.length_c   1.000
_cell.angle_alpha   90.00
_cell.angle_beta   90.00
_cell.angle_gamma   90.00
#
_symmetry.space_group_name_H-M   'P 1'
#
loop_
_entity.id
_entity.type
_entity.pdbx_description
1 polymer ?
#
loop_
_entity_poly.entity_id
_entity_poly.type
_entity_poly.pdbx_seq_one_letter_code
_entity_poly.pdbx_strand_id
1 'polypeptide(L)'
;LSEKGASDMIKAFVSVTISDLVLMVPISMLYFLVEDYMNGTLAGKGMFYLAGCLISMVLIAVTTYIQYNATFLSTYVESGVRRITLAEKLRKIPLSFFGKKDLSDLTSTIMADCAIMETASSHFIPELVGACISTTLVAIGLFFFDWRMAIAALWVLPVSFAIVICSEKVQDKLNKKQMDYKMACADGIQE
;
A
#
# COMPACT_ATOMS: atom_id res chain seq x y z
N LEU A 1 3.93 -17.95 -0.72
CA LEU A 1 4.26 -17.30 -2.00
C LEU A 1 5.02 -18.28 -2.86
N SER A 2 4.65 -18.37 -4.15
CA SER A 2 5.46 -19.06 -5.14
C SER A 2 6.81 -18.33 -5.33
N GLU A 3 7.85 -19.00 -5.83
CA GLU A 3 9.14 -18.32 -6.11
C GLU A 3 8.96 -17.12 -7.06
N LYS A 4 8.06 -17.27 -8.02
CA LYS A 4 7.69 -16.18 -8.94
C LYS A 4 6.96 -15.04 -8.20
N GLY A 5 6.05 -15.37 -7.29
CA GLY A 5 5.34 -14.38 -6.47
C GLY A 5 6.26 -13.59 -5.53
N ALA A 6 7.34 -14.21 -5.01
CA ALA A 6 8.33 -13.51 -4.21
C ALA A 6 9.15 -12.51 -5.05
N SER A 7 9.57 -12.89 -6.26
CA SER A 7 10.28 -12.00 -7.19
C SER A 7 9.42 -10.81 -7.61
N ASP A 8 8.13 -11.05 -7.90
CA ASP A 8 7.21 -10.00 -8.31
C ASP A 8 6.88 -9.05 -7.15
N MET A 9 6.83 -9.54 -5.91
CA MET A 9 6.68 -8.69 -4.72
C MET A 9 7.89 -7.75 -4.52
N ILE A 10 9.12 -8.23 -4.74
CA ILE A 10 10.31 -7.36 -4.68
C ILE A 10 10.23 -6.26 -5.75
N LYS A 11 9.82 -6.59 -6.97
CA LYS A 11 9.60 -5.60 -8.03
C LYS A 11 8.54 -4.58 -7.64
N ALA A 12 7.46 -5.02 -6.98
CA ALA A 12 6.43 -4.12 -6.44
C ALA A 12 7.02 -3.15 -5.42
N PHE A 13 7.80 -3.62 -4.45
CA PHE A 13 8.45 -2.76 -3.44
C PHE A 13 9.36 -1.71 -4.08
N VAL A 14 10.20 -2.12 -5.03
CA VAL A 14 11.11 -1.21 -5.75
C VAL A 14 10.32 -0.19 -6.56
N SER A 15 9.28 -0.60 -7.27
CA SER A 15 8.48 0.32 -8.10
C SER A 15 7.70 1.33 -7.26
N VAL A 16 7.14 0.93 -6.10
CA VAL A 16 6.50 1.85 -5.15
C VAL A 16 7.51 2.85 -4.61
N THR A 17 8.67 2.38 -4.14
CA THR A 17 9.73 3.26 -3.63
C THR A 17 10.18 4.29 -4.68
N ILE A 18 10.36 3.88 -5.93
CA ILE A 18 10.73 4.79 -7.02
C ILE A 18 9.62 5.80 -7.28
N SER A 19 8.36 5.37 -7.30
CA SER A 19 7.20 6.25 -7.49
C SER A 19 7.12 7.31 -6.38
N ASP A 20 7.30 6.91 -5.11
CA ASP A 20 7.33 7.82 -3.96
C ASP A 20 8.43 8.87 -4.07
N LEU A 21 9.63 8.46 -4.49
CA LEU A 21 10.75 9.39 -4.68
C LEU A 21 10.51 10.36 -5.85
N VAL A 22 9.90 9.90 -6.92
CA VAL A 22 9.54 10.76 -8.07
C VAL A 22 8.48 11.79 -7.69
N LEU A 23 7.56 11.49 -6.79
CA LEU A 23 6.59 12.45 -6.25
C LEU A 23 7.26 13.63 -5.51
N MET A 24 8.53 13.49 -5.10
CA MET A 24 9.29 14.58 -4.48
C MET A 24 9.85 15.58 -5.49
N VAL A 25 9.93 15.22 -6.77
CA VAL A 25 10.49 16.10 -7.82
C VAL A 25 9.71 17.42 -7.94
N PRO A 26 8.37 17.47 -8.05
CA PRO A 26 7.65 18.73 -8.12
C PRO A 26 7.78 19.57 -6.82
N ILE A 27 7.91 18.92 -5.65
CA ILE A 27 8.14 19.61 -4.38
C ILE A 27 9.50 20.31 -4.38
N SER A 28 10.54 19.62 -4.86
CA SER A 28 11.88 20.21 -5.01
C SER A 28 11.89 21.37 -6.01
N MET A 29 11.14 21.26 -7.10
CA MET A 29 10.98 22.36 -8.06
C MET A 29 10.25 23.55 -7.46
N LEU A 30 9.24 23.33 -6.61
CA LEU A 30 8.55 24.39 -5.90
C LEU A 30 9.52 25.15 -4.97
N TYR A 31 10.40 24.40 -4.28
CA TYR A 31 11.44 25.02 -3.44
C TYR A 31 12.32 25.99 -4.24
N PHE A 32 12.89 25.54 -5.37
CA PHE A 32 13.71 26.39 -6.22
C PHE A 32 12.95 27.58 -6.82
N LEU A 33 11.67 27.40 -7.14
CA LEU A 33 10.82 28.49 -7.64
C LEU A 33 10.62 29.58 -6.57
N VAL A 34 10.36 29.16 -5.32
CA VAL A 34 10.21 30.12 -4.19
C VAL A 34 11.53 30.82 -3.92
N GLU A 35 12.66 30.12 -3.95
CA GLU A 35 13.99 30.70 -3.78
C GLU A 35 14.30 31.75 -4.85
N ASP A 36 14.07 31.43 -6.13
CA ASP A 36 14.24 32.37 -7.24
C ASP A 36 13.31 33.58 -7.16
N TYR A 37 12.07 33.38 -6.66
CA TYR A 37 11.14 34.48 -6.42
C TYR A 37 11.62 35.41 -5.32
N MET A 38 12.09 34.86 -4.21
CA MET A 38 12.62 35.66 -3.09
C MET A 38 13.89 36.45 -3.45
N ASN A 39 14.73 35.86 -4.30
CA ASN A 39 15.95 36.48 -4.80
C ASN A 39 15.73 37.45 -5.99
N GLY A 40 14.48 37.58 -6.49
CA GLY A 40 14.15 38.44 -7.62
C GLY A 40 14.70 37.94 -8.97
N THR A 41 15.15 36.69 -9.05
CA THR A 41 15.80 36.11 -10.24
C THR A 41 14.83 35.31 -11.11
N LEU A 42 13.52 35.39 -10.83
CA LEU A 42 12.48 34.65 -11.54
C LEU A 42 12.27 35.13 -12.99
N ALA A 43 12.67 36.40 -13.31
CA ALA A 43 12.46 36.98 -14.63
C ALA A 43 13.22 36.18 -15.70
N GLY A 44 12.49 35.59 -16.65
CA GLY A 44 13.03 34.76 -17.73
C GLY A 44 13.10 33.26 -17.47
N LYS A 45 12.92 32.78 -16.22
CA LYS A 45 12.95 31.35 -15.88
C LYS A 45 11.59 30.65 -15.98
N GLY A 46 10.51 31.35 -16.34
CA GLY A 46 9.16 30.77 -16.40
C GLY A 46 9.07 29.55 -17.28
N MET A 47 9.74 29.55 -18.44
CA MET A 47 9.77 28.42 -19.35
C MET A 47 10.49 27.19 -18.76
N PHE A 48 11.53 27.42 -17.94
CA PHE A 48 12.24 26.34 -17.23
C PHE A 48 11.33 25.65 -16.21
N TYR A 49 10.60 26.40 -15.42
CA TYR A 49 9.67 25.83 -14.43
C TYR A 49 8.48 25.14 -15.08
N LEU A 50 7.95 25.71 -16.18
CA LEU A 50 6.87 25.08 -16.94
C LEU A 50 7.31 23.77 -17.57
N ALA A 51 8.48 23.73 -18.21
CA ALA A 51 9.03 22.50 -18.77
C ALA A 51 9.31 21.44 -17.69
N GLY A 52 9.88 21.85 -16.55
CA GLY A 52 10.12 20.95 -15.42
C GLY A 52 8.83 20.38 -14.83
N CYS A 53 7.78 21.19 -14.73
CA CYS A 53 6.46 20.72 -14.28
C CYS A 53 5.87 19.68 -15.25
N LEU A 54 5.96 19.91 -16.55
CA LEU A 54 5.52 18.95 -17.57
C LEU A 54 6.31 17.65 -17.53
N ILE A 55 7.64 17.75 -17.40
CA ILE A 55 8.52 16.57 -17.30
C ILE A 55 8.19 15.78 -16.01
N SER A 56 8.02 16.46 -14.86
CA SER A 56 7.65 15.77 -13.62
C SER A 56 6.30 15.09 -13.71
N MET A 57 5.33 15.69 -14.37
CA MET A 57 4.01 15.08 -14.60
C MET A 57 4.11 13.81 -15.45
N VAL A 58 4.93 13.82 -16.51
CA VAL A 58 5.16 12.63 -17.34
C VAL A 58 5.89 11.54 -16.53
N LEU A 59 6.91 11.92 -15.76
CA LEU A 59 7.64 10.97 -14.90
C LEU A 59 6.71 10.31 -13.87
N ILE A 60 5.85 11.09 -13.20
CA ILE A 60 4.87 10.57 -12.27
C ILE A 60 3.91 9.59 -12.98
N ALA A 61 3.37 9.96 -14.13
CA ALA A 61 2.47 9.10 -14.88
C ALA A 61 3.12 7.75 -15.27
N VAL A 62 4.37 7.79 -15.74
CA VAL A 62 5.13 6.59 -16.13
C VAL A 62 5.43 5.71 -14.92
N THR A 63 5.94 6.29 -13.83
CA THR A 63 6.27 5.53 -12.61
C THR A 63 5.03 4.94 -11.96
N THR A 64 3.92 5.69 -11.89
CA THR A 64 2.64 5.19 -11.38
C THR A 64 2.09 4.07 -12.25
N TYR A 65 2.21 4.14 -13.57
CA TYR A 65 1.82 3.05 -14.46
C TYR A 65 2.64 1.78 -14.24
N ILE A 66 3.97 1.90 -14.07
CA ILE A 66 4.87 0.78 -13.75
C ILE A 66 4.52 0.19 -12.40
N GLN A 67 4.31 1.03 -11.38
CA GLN A 67 3.88 0.63 -10.04
C GLN A 67 2.57 -0.15 -10.09
N TYR A 68 1.56 0.36 -10.79
CA TYR A 68 0.27 -0.31 -10.93
C TYR A 68 0.41 -1.71 -11.55
N ASN A 69 1.18 -1.83 -12.61
CA ASN A 69 1.42 -3.13 -13.25
C ASN A 69 2.18 -4.09 -12.32
N ALA A 70 3.17 -3.60 -11.59
CA ALA A 70 3.96 -4.43 -10.68
C ALA A 70 3.16 -4.89 -9.46
N THR A 71 2.27 -4.06 -8.93
CA THR A 71 1.51 -4.37 -7.71
C THR A 71 0.24 -5.17 -8.01
N PHE A 72 -0.59 -4.73 -8.94
CA PHE A 72 -1.90 -5.34 -9.18
C PHE A 72 -1.85 -6.55 -10.10
N LEU A 73 -1.22 -6.46 -11.27
CA LEU A 73 -1.27 -7.56 -12.24
C LEU A 73 -0.60 -8.83 -11.74
N SER A 74 0.55 -8.71 -11.07
CA SER A 74 1.24 -9.87 -10.49
C SER A 74 0.45 -10.51 -9.34
N THR A 75 -0.24 -9.69 -8.53
CA THR A 75 -1.04 -10.20 -7.41
C THR A 75 -2.30 -10.92 -7.87
N TYR A 76 -2.95 -10.46 -8.93
CA TYR A 76 -4.13 -11.16 -9.46
C TYR A 76 -3.80 -12.57 -9.96
N VAL A 77 -2.65 -12.75 -10.59
CA VAL A 77 -2.19 -14.09 -11.03
C VAL A 77 -1.94 -14.99 -9.82
N GLU A 78 -1.25 -14.49 -8.80
CA GLU A 78 -0.95 -15.24 -7.57
C GLU A 78 -2.24 -15.57 -6.78
N SER A 79 -3.21 -14.67 -6.74
CA SER A 79 -4.52 -14.90 -6.12
C SER A 79 -5.29 -16.01 -6.82
N GLY A 80 -5.29 -16.04 -8.14
CA GLY A 80 -5.89 -17.12 -8.91
C GLY A 80 -5.28 -18.49 -8.57
N VAL A 81 -3.94 -18.56 -8.52
CA VAL A 81 -3.21 -19.78 -8.13
C VAL A 81 -3.57 -20.22 -6.71
N ARG A 82 -3.67 -19.31 -5.75
CA ARG A 82 -4.04 -19.61 -4.36
C ARG A 82 -5.45 -20.21 -4.28
N ARG A 83 -6.43 -19.60 -4.96
CA ARG A 83 -7.82 -20.09 -4.97
C ARG A 83 -7.91 -21.49 -5.56
N ILE A 84 -7.21 -21.75 -6.67
CA ILE A 84 -7.16 -23.10 -7.28
C ILE A 84 -6.49 -24.09 -6.32
N THR A 85 -5.35 -23.73 -5.73
CA THR A 85 -4.63 -24.59 -4.77
C THR A 85 -5.47 -24.90 -3.54
N LEU A 86 -6.24 -23.93 -3.04
CA LEU A 86 -7.15 -24.13 -1.92
C LEU A 86 -8.29 -25.08 -2.30
N ALA A 87 -8.90 -24.90 -3.45
CA ALA A 87 -9.94 -25.80 -3.97
C ALA A 87 -9.43 -27.23 -4.17
N GLU A 88 -8.21 -27.40 -4.69
CA GLU A 88 -7.59 -28.72 -4.82
C GLU A 88 -7.29 -29.39 -3.49
N LYS A 89 -6.87 -28.62 -2.48
CA LYS A 89 -6.70 -29.14 -1.12
C LYS A 89 -8.03 -29.57 -0.50
N LEU A 90 -9.08 -28.76 -0.66
CA LEU A 90 -10.42 -29.12 -0.19
C LEU A 90 -10.93 -30.41 -0.84
N ARG A 91 -10.69 -30.61 -2.13
CA ARG A 91 -11.05 -31.85 -2.84
C ARG A 91 -10.38 -33.11 -2.27
N LYS A 92 -9.22 -32.97 -1.62
CA LYS A 92 -8.47 -34.10 -1.02
C LYS A 92 -8.88 -34.38 0.43
N ILE A 93 -9.73 -33.57 1.03
CA ILE A 93 -10.19 -33.74 2.42
C ILE A 93 -11.30 -34.80 2.46
N PRO A 94 -11.32 -35.70 3.46
CA PRO A 94 -12.35 -36.71 3.62
C PRO A 94 -13.76 -36.12 3.75
N LEU A 95 -14.78 -36.81 3.22
CA LEU A 95 -16.18 -36.35 3.30
C LEU A 95 -16.65 -36.11 4.74
N SER A 96 -16.10 -36.84 5.70
CA SER A 96 -16.42 -36.67 7.14
C SER A 96 -16.09 -35.27 7.68
N PHE A 97 -15.18 -34.53 7.03
CA PHE A 97 -14.88 -33.14 7.38
C PHE A 97 -16.04 -32.22 7.02
N PHE A 98 -16.65 -32.42 5.86
CA PHE A 98 -17.77 -31.60 5.37
C PHE A 98 -19.06 -31.84 6.16
N GLY A 99 -19.19 -32.97 6.84
CA GLY A 99 -20.30 -33.23 7.77
C GLY A 99 -20.19 -32.51 9.12
N LYS A 100 -19.00 -31.96 9.42
CA LYS A 100 -18.74 -31.23 10.69
C LYS A 100 -18.55 -29.72 10.50
N LYS A 101 -18.40 -29.27 9.27
CA LYS A 101 -18.20 -27.86 8.92
C LYS A 101 -19.32 -27.40 8.00
N ASP A 102 -19.80 -26.19 8.25
CA ASP A 102 -20.81 -25.58 7.39
C ASP A 102 -20.18 -25.26 6.01
N LEU A 103 -20.88 -25.66 4.96
CA LEU A 103 -20.47 -25.36 3.57
C LEU A 103 -20.47 -23.87 3.29
N SER A 104 -21.35 -23.13 3.94
CA SER A 104 -21.43 -21.66 3.89
C SER A 104 -20.16 -21.01 4.43
N ASP A 105 -19.64 -21.49 5.57
CA ASP A 105 -18.39 -21.01 6.18
C ASP A 105 -17.18 -21.24 5.26
N LEU A 106 -17.10 -22.43 4.64
CA LEU A 106 -16.04 -22.75 3.68
C LEU A 106 -16.09 -21.86 2.42
N THR A 107 -17.29 -21.61 1.91
CA THR A 107 -17.48 -20.73 0.74
C THR A 107 -17.12 -19.30 1.06
N SER A 108 -17.51 -18.82 2.24
CA SER A 108 -17.16 -17.49 2.74
C SER A 108 -15.63 -17.32 2.86
N THR A 109 -14.93 -18.30 3.43
CA THR A 109 -13.47 -18.30 3.53
C THR A 109 -12.80 -18.23 2.15
N ILE A 110 -13.27 -19.04 1.18
CA ILE A 110 -12.67 -19.04 -0.16
C ILE A 110 -12.90 -17.71 -0.89
N MET A 111 -14.08 -17.13 -0.75
CA MET A 111 -14.45 -15.91 -1.51
C MET A 111 -14.03 -14.63 -0.80
N ALA A 112 -14.33 -14.50 0.49
CA ALA A 112 -14.09 -13.27 1.24
C ALA A 112 -12.66 -13.17 1.77
N ASP A 113 -12.15 -14.20 2.46
CA ASP A 113 -10.81 -14.14 3.06
C ASP A 113 -9.71 -14.10 2.00
N CYS A 114 -9.89 -14.84 0.89
CA CYS A 114 -8.95 -14.74 -0.24
C CYS A 114 -8.98 -13.35 -0.89
N ALA A 115 -10.13 -12.67 -0.96
CA ALA A 115 -10.21 -11.31 -1.48
C ALA A 115 -9.51 -10.30 -0.55
N ILE A 116 -9.65 -10.46 0.77
CA ILE A 116 -8.93 -9.63 1.76
C ILE A 116 -7.42 -9.81 1.62
N MET A 117 -6.95 -11.07 1.52
CA MET A 117 -5.53 -11.40 1.30
C MET A 117 -5.01 -10.82 -0.03
N GLU A 118 -5.82 -10.84 -1.07
CA GLU A 118 -5.51 -10.25 -2.38
C GLU A 118 -5.29 -8.74 -2.25
N THR A 119 -6.23 -8.03 -1.63
CA THR A 119 -6.13 -6.59 -1.39
C THR A 119 -4.93 -6.24 -0.51
N ALA A 120 -4.68 -7.01 0.54
CA ALA A 120 -3.52 -6.81 1.40
C ALA A 120 -2.19 -6.97 0.63
N SER A 121 -2.08 -7.98 -0.22
CA SER A 121 -0.86 -8.28 -0.98
C SER A 121 -0.65 -7.35 -2.17
N SER A 122 -1.73 -6.85 -2.79
CA SER A 122 -1.64 -5.97 -3.97
C SER A 122 -1.45 -4.50 -3.62
N HIS A 123 -1.96 -4.06 -2.48
CA HIS A 123 -2.00 -2.66 -2.13
C HIS A 123 -1.29 -2.37 -0.81
N PHE A 124 -1.79 -2.91 0.32
CA PHE A 124 -1.30 -2.48 1.63
C PHE A 124 0.15 -2.86 1.92
N ILE A 125 0.59 -4.08 1.58
CA ILE A 125 1.95 -4.54 1.88
C ILE A 125 2.99 -3.81 1.02
N PRO A 126 2.85 -3.70 -0.32
CA PRO A 126 3.79 -2.96 -1.13
C PRO A 126 3.86 -1.48 -0.77
N GLU A 127 2.72 -0.84 -0.51
CA GLU A 127 2.64 0.56 -0.13
C GLU A 127 3.34 0.82 1.21
N LEU A 128 3.06 0.00 2.23
CA LEU A 128 3.70 0.12 3.54
C LEU A 128 5.22 -0.03 3.46
N VAL A 129 5.71 -1.06 2.77
CA VAL A 129 7.15 -1.32 2.63
C VAL A 129 7.82 -0.22 1.80
N GLY A 130 7.21 0.18 0.69
CA GLY A 130 7.70 1.29 -0.13
C GLY A 130 7.77 2.59 0.64
N ALA A 131 6.71 2.96 1.37
CA ALA A 131 6.68 4.15 2.22
C ALA A 131 7.73 4.12 3.34
N CYS A 132 7.99 2.96 3.97
CA CYS A 132 9.05 2.83 4.96
C CYS A 132 10.43 3.04 4.35
N ILE A 133 10.69 2.47 3.17
CA ILE A 133 11.99 2.63 2.48
C ILE A 133 12.16 4.07 2.00
N SER A 134 11.18 4.64 1.31
CA SER A 134 11.24 6.02 0.79
C SER A 134 11.39 7.04 1.91
N THR A 135 10.62 6.92 2.99
CA THR A 135 10.75 7.79 4.18
C THR A 135 12.13 7.68 4.82
N THR A 136 12.69 6.46 4.92
CA THR A 136 14.03 6.26 5.48
C THR A 136 15.10 6.93 4.60
N LEU A 137 15.01 6.78 3.28
CA LEU A 137 15.94 7.43 2.34
C LEU A 137 15.87 8.95 2.44
N VAL A 138 14.66 9.51 2.49
CA VAL A 138 14.43 10.94 2.66
C VAL A 138 14.95 11.44 4.01
N ALA A 139 14.70 10.68 5.08
CA ALA A 139 15.21 11.01 6.42
C ALA A 139 16.74 11.10 6.43
N ILE A 140 17.42 10.12 5.84
CA ILE A 140 18.88 10.13 5.71
C ILE A 140 19.33 11.39 4.94
N GLY A 141 18.70 11.69 3.80
CA GLY A 141 18.98 12.91 3.03
C GLY A 141 18.82 14.20 3.84
N LEU A 142 17.73 14.32 4.59
CA LEU A 142 17.47 15.48 5.44
C LEU A 142 18.51 15.64 6.56
N PHE A 143 19.00 14.54 7.17
CA PHE A 143 20.05 14.61 8.18
C PHE A 143 21.37 15.18 7.64
N PHE A 144 21.69 14.94 6.37
CA PHE A 144 22.86 15.53 5.72
C PHE A 144 22.70 17.02 5.46
N PHE A 145 21.47 17.51 5.27
CA PHE A 145 21.19 18.93 5.06
C PHE A 145 21.18 19.74 6.36
N ASP A 146 20.27 19.39 7.27
CA ASP A 146 20.15 20.02 8.58
C ASP A 146 19.47 19.05 9.57
N TRP A 147 20.22 18.57 10.55
CA TRP A 147 19.74 17.63 11.55
C TRP A 147 18.57 18.18 12.39
N ARG A 148 18.50 19.51 12.59
CA ARG A 148 17.42 20.15 13.36
C ARG A 148 16.11 20.10 12.59
N MET A 149 16.17 20.42 11.30
CA MET A 149 15.02 20.31 10.40
C MET A 149 14.56 18.86 10.25
N ALA A 150 15.51 17.92 10.16
CA ALA A 150 15.21 16.49 10.09
C ALA A 150 14.44 16.01 11.30
N ILE A 151 14.87 16.36 12.53
CA ILE A 151 14.16 15.99 13.77
C ILE A 151 12.77 16.61 13.81
N ALA A 152 12.63 17.88 13.45
CA ALA A 152 11.35 18.55 13.43
C ALA A 152 10.37 17.92 12.42
N ALA A 153 10.85 17.52 11.24
CA ALA A 153 10.01 16.84 10.22
C ALA A 153 9.64 15.41 10.63
N LEU A 154 10.58 14.65 11.21
CA LEU A 154 10.37 13.26 11.58
C LEU A 154 9.59 13.07 12.89
N TRP A 155 9.39 14.13 13.68
CA TRP A 155 8.61 14.06 14.92
C TRP A 155 7.18 13.55 14.72
N VAL A 156 6.62 13.76 13.55
CA VAL A 156 5.28 13.28 13.20
C VAL A 156 5.19 11.75 13.21
N LEU A 157 6.28 11.04 12.88
CA LEU A 157 6.29 9.57 12.80
C LEU A 157 5.98 8.90 14.14
N PRO A 158 6.69 9.18 15.25
CA PRO A 158 6.39 8.58 16.55
C PRO A 158 4.97 8.92 17.04
N VAL A 159 4.48 10.11 16.76
CA VAL A 159 3.11 10.51 17.11
C VAL A 159 2.10 9.68 16.32
N SER A 160 2.30 9.50 15.01
CA SER A 160 1.44 8.67 14.17
C SER A 160 1.44 7.22 14.61
N PHE A 161 2.60 6.65 14.93
CA PHE A 161 2.71 5.30 15.48
C PHE A 161 1.94 5.14 16.81
N ALA A 162 2.07 6.09 17.71
CA ALA A 162 1.33 6.08 18.97
C ALA A 162 -0.20 6.08 18.74
N ILE A 163 -0.68 6.91 17.81
CA ILE A 163 -2.10 6.96 17.45
C ILE A 163 -2.56 5.63 16.86
N VAL A 164 -1.80 5.02 15.96
CA VAL A 164 -2.15 3.73 15.34
C VAL A 164 -2.25 2.63 16.40
N ILE A 165 -1.26 2.49 17.30
CA ILE A 165 -1.25 1.50 18.37
C ILE A 165 -2.43 1.70 19.33
N CYS A 166 -2.74 2.95 19.69
CA CYS A 166 -3.89 3.24 20.53
C CYS A 166 -5.23 2.93 19.85
N SER A 167 -5.29 3.15 18.52
CA SER A 167 -6.50 2.90 17.71
C SER A 167 -6.76 1.41 17.49
N GLU A 168 -5.75 0.56 17.47
CA GLU A 168 -5.86 -0.89 17.22
C GLU A 168 -6.85 -1.55 18.19
N LYS A 169 -6.73 -1.27 19.50
CA LYS A 169 -7.63 -1.83 20.52
C LYS A 169 -9.10 -1.43 20.33
N VAL A 170 -9.33 -0.21 19.85
CA VAL A 170 -10.67 0.30 19.58
C VAL A 170 -11.23 -0.36 18.33
N GLN A 171 -10.41 -0.50 17.29
CA GLN A 171 -10.78 -1.15 16.03
C GLN A 171 -11.13 -2.64 16.25
N ASP A 172 -10.34 -3.37 17.03
CA ASP A 172 -10.62 -4.78 17.36
C ASP A 172 -11.97 -4.96 18.08
N LYS A 173 -12.28 -4.06 19.01
CA LYS A 173 -13.55 -4.09 19.70
C LYS A 173 -14.73 -3.79 18.78
N LEU A 174 -14.55 -2.85 17.85
CA LEU A 174 -15.59 -2.50 16.88
C LEU A 174 -15.76 -3.60 15.82
N ASN A 175 -14.68 -4.21 15.35
CA ASN A 175 -14.72 -5.30 14.39
C ASN A 175 -15.42 -6.54 14.96
N LYS A 176 -15.17 -6.88 16.24
CA LYS A 176 -15.90 -7.96 16.91
C LYS A 176 -17.41 -7.69 16.99
N LYS A 177 -17.80 -6.48 17.40
CA LYS A 177 -19.21 -6.10 17.42
C LYS A 177 -19.85 -6.15 16.03
N GLN A 178 -19.13 -5.68 14.99
CA GLN A 178 -19.62 -5.72 13.63
C GLN A 178 -19.83 -7.16 13.15
N MET A 179 -18.92 -8.07 13.52
CA MET A 179 -19.05 -9.50 13.19
C MET A 179 -20.28 -10.11 13.87
N ASP A 180 -20.48 -9.83 15.18
CA ASP A 180 -21.63 -10.31 15.93
C ASP A 180 -22.96 -9.83 15.31
N TYR A 181 -23.03 -8.56 14.90
CA TYR A 181 -24.22 -8.03 14.21
C TYR A 181 -24.44 -8.65 12.82
N LYS A 182 -23.37 -8.92 12.08
CA LYS A 182 -23.48 -9.59 10.76
C LYS A 182 -24.00 -11.02 10.92
N MET A 183 -23.51 -11.75 11.92
CA MET A 183 -24.00 -13.10 12.21
C MET A 183 -25.47 -13.08 12.66
N ALA A 184 -25.85 -12.21 13.57
CA ALA A 184 -27.25 -12.07 13.99
C ALA A 184 -28.18 -11.68 12.84
N CYS A 185 -27.71 -10.86 11.91
CA CYS A 185 -28.48 -10.50 10.72
C CYS A 185 -28.61 -11.69 9.75
N ALA A 186 -27.56 -12.48 9.59
CA ALA A 186 -27.59 -13.68 8.74
C ALA A 186 -28.53 -14.75 9.32
N ASP A 187 -28.51 -14.96 10.63
CA ASP A 187 -29.41 -15.88 11.32
C ASP A 187 -30.88 -15.46 11.18
N GLY A 188 -31.17 -14.15 11.31
CA GLY A 188 -32.54 -13.63 11.12
C GLY A 188 -33.05 -13.61 9.68
N ILE A 189 -32.18 -13.86 8.68
CA ILE A 189 -32.61 -14.06 7.27
C ILE A 189 -32.89 -15.56 7.00
N GLN A 190 -32.35 -16.46 7.80
CA GLN A 190 -32.55 -17.91 7.65
C GLN A 190 -33.82 -18.42 8.39
N GLU A 191 -34.38 -17.66 9.32
CA GLU A 191 -35.68 -17.90 9.94
C GLU A 191 -36.82 -17.35 9.05
#